data_78e8535b6390421295cd6487ad010fe2
#
_entry.id   78e8535b6390421295cd6487ad010fe2
#
_cell.length_a   1.000
_cell.length_b   1.000
_cell.length_c   1.000
_cell.angle_alpha   90.00
_cell.angle_beta   90.00
_cell.angle_gamma   90.00
#
_symmetry.space_group_name_H-M   'P 1'
#
loop_
_entity.id
_entity.type
_entity.pdbx_description
1 polymer ?
#
loop_
_entity_poly.entity_id
_entity_poly.type
_entity_poly.pdbx_seq_one_letter_code
_entity_poly.pdbx_strand_id
1 'polypeptide(L)'
;QKVGCNAINIGHYEVLNGLSFLKKMAEETSIPFISSNLRDPKSGELIFSPYMVFQRGNLKIGVVGSSDLIPDTTTAILVDDFVESCNRYAEELDGKVDIVVALVNASRTSQTGLPEKMPNVDLIITSGNTSMSRSNSPQKEDGPFMYSCGKQGKYLMSLSLGIKEKEVPFIDISAQEKKVKSIQKRFDRLQKKDPEKSLESIYADQENVLNLIKKYREDLRIS
;
A
#
# COMPACT_ATOMS: atom_id res chain seq x y z
N GLN A 1 -2.77 18.89 -6.64
CA GLN A 1 -2.71 18.91 -8.12
C GLN A 1 -1.30 18.66 -8.66
N LYS A 2 -0.25 19.25 -8.09
CA LYS A 2 1.15 19.05 -8.57
C LYS A 2 1.66 17.61 -8.46
N VAL A 3 1.06 16.78 -7.61
CA VAL A 3 1.47 15.38 -7.36
C VAL A 3 0.63 14.38 -8.18
N GLY A 4 -0.44 14.84 -8.84
CA GLY A 4 -1.30 13.97 -9.64
C GLY A 4 -2.19 13.05 -8.78
N CYS A 5 -2.83 13.59 -7.75
CA CYS A 5 -3.76 12.84 -6.90
C CYS A 5 -5.01 12.43 -7.70
N ASN A 6 -5.40 11.16 -7.65
CA ASN A 6 -6.53 10.61 -8.38
C ASN A 6 -7.77 10.36 -7.51
N ALA A 7 -7.59 10.11 -6.20
CA ALA A 7 -8.68 9.94 -5.25
C ALA A 7 -8.22 10.30 -3.84
N ILE A 8 -9.16 10.74 -3.00
CA ILE A 8 -8.95 10.99 -1.57
C ILE A 8 -10.00 10.18 -0.81
N ASN A 9 -9.55 9.25 0.03
CA ASN A 9 -10.44 8.60 1.00
C ASN A 9 -10.73 9.56 2.14
N ILE A 10 -12.01 9.70 2.50
CA ILE A 10 -12.45 10.53 3.61
C ILE A 10 -12.13 9.82 4.93
N GLY A 11 -11.36 10.49 5.79
CA GLY A 11 -10.94 9.98 7.09
C GLY A 11 -11.23 10.97 8.20
N HIS A 12 -10.54 10.77 9.32
CA HIS A 12 -10.72 11.53 10.55
C HIS A 12 -10.65 13.06 10.37
N TYR A 13 -9.63 13.53 9.66
CA TYR A 13 -9.35 14.96 9.57
C TYR A 13 -10.28 15.68 8.60
N GLU A 14 -10.77 15.00 7.59
CA GLU A 14 -11.65 15.56 6.58
C GLU A 14 -13.03 15.92 7.15
N VAL A 15 -13.50 15.18 8.18
CA VAL A 15 -14.82 15.38 8.80
C VAL A 15 -14.84 16.37 9.96
N LEU A 16 -13.68 16.80 10.48
CA LEU A 16 -13.60 17.66 11.68
C LEU A 16 -14.30 19.01 11.55
N ASN A 17 -14.32 19.59 10.35
CA ASN A 17 -14.98 20.88 10.08
C ASN A 17 -16.47 20.72 9.70
N GLY A 18 -17.02 19.52 9.83
CA GLY A 18 -18.40 19.20 9.56
C GLY A 18 -18.71 18.90 8.10
N LEU A 19 -19.88 18.25 7.89
CA LEU A 19 -20.29 17.74 6.59
C LEU A 19 -20.48 18.84 5.54
N SER A 20 -21.01 19.99 5.91
CA SER A 20 -21.22 21.09 4.96
C SER A 20 -19.90 21.64 4.40
N PHE A 21 -18.90 21.77 5.25
CA PHE A 21 -17.56 22.18 4.82
C PHE A 21 -16.94 21.12 3.91
N LEU A 22 -17.07 19.84 4.27
CA LEU A 22 -16.52 18.72 3.49
C LEU A 22 -17.17 18.65 2.08
N LYS A 23 -18.50 18.78 1.98
CA LYS A 23 -19.21 18.83 0.70
C LYS A 23 -18.75 20.00 -0.16
N LYS A 24 -18.61 21.18 0.42
CA LYS A 24 -18.07 22.36 -0.27
C LYS A 24 -16.66 22.12 -0.82
N MET A 25 -15.78 21.55 -0.02
CA MET A 25 -14.40 21.21 -0.46
C MET A 25 -14.39 20.19 -1.59
N ALA A 26 -15.31 19.22 -1.57
CA ALA A 26 -15.45 18.24 -2.63
C ALA A 26 -15.90 18.89 -3.96
N GLU A 27 -16.78 19.89 -3.91
CA GLU A 27 -17.23 20.66 -5.09
C GLU A 27 -16.13 21.56 -5.66
N GLU A 28 -15.29 22.14 -4.80
CA GLU A 28 -14.21 23.07 -5.20
C GLU A 28 -12.95 22.35 -5.72
N THR A 29 -12.81 21.05 -5.49
CA THR A 29 -11.67 20.27 -5.98
C THR A 29 -12.01 19.41 -7.18
N SER A 30 -11.07 19.27 -8.11
CA SER A 30 -11.17 18.32 -9.20
C SER A 30 -10.81 16.89 -8.82
N ILE A 31 -10.37 16.66 -7.54
CA ILE A 31 -9.97 15.35 -7.04
C ILE A 31 -11.19 14.68 -6.42
N PRO A 32 -11.60 13.50 -6.87
CA PRO A 32 -12.74 12.79 -6.30
C PRO A 32 -12.49 12.40 -4.84
N PHE A 33 -13.48 12.70 -3.99
CA PHE A 33 -13.57 12.15 -2.65
C PHE A 33 -14.34 10.85 -2.71
N ILE A 34 -13.84 9.83 -2.01
CA ILE A 34 -14.46 8.50 -1.97
C ILE A 34 -14.67 8.04 -0.52
N SER A 35 -15.78 7.35 -0.27
CA SER A 35 -16.04 6.68 0.99
C SER A 35 -17.15 5.64 0.84
N SER A 36 -16.84 4.41 1.17
CA SER A 36 -17.78 3.27 1.07
C SER A 36 -18.71 3.13 2.27
N ASN A 37 -18.42 3.82 3.39
CA ASN A 37 -19.10 3.58 4.66
C ASN A 37 -19.64 4.83 5.38
N LEU A 38 -19.54 6.01 4.76
CA LEU A 38 -20.07 7.25 5.34
C LEU A 38 -21.40 7.63 4.69
N ARG A 39 -22.46 7.72 5.50
CA ARG A 39 -23.82 8.02 5.04
C ARG A 39 -24.37 9.32 5.61
N ASP A 40 -25.19 9.99 4.82
CA ASP A 40 -25.98 11.12 5.26
C ASP A 40 -27.12 10.61 6.15
N PRO A 41 -27.25 11.06 7.41
CA PRO A 41 -28.27 10.58 8.35
C PRO A 41 -29.70 10.94 7.94
N LYS A 42 -29.89 11.89 7.05
CA LYS A 42 -31.21 12.31 6.58
C LYS A 42 -31.74 11.45 5.43
N SER A 43 -30.86 11.12 4.47
CA SER A 43 -31.23 10.32 3.31
C SER A 43 -30.91 8.82 3.48
N GLY A 44 -29.96 8.46 4.36
CA GLY A 44 -29.40 7.13 4.45
C GLY A 44 -28.45 6.74 3.32
N GLU A 45 -28.25 7.64 2.35
CA GLU A 45 -27.39 7.40 1.18
C GLU A 45 -25.92 7.69 1.49
N LEU A 46 -25.00 7.12 0.71
CA LEU A 46 -23.60 7.43 0.80
C LEU A 46 -23.35 8.91 0.49
N ILE A 47 -22.50 9.55 1.30
CA ILE A 47 -22.15 10.97 1.11
C ILE A 47 -21.28 11.17 -0.14
N PHE A 48 -20.44 10.21 -0.45
CA PHE A 48 -19.53 10.20 -1.58
C PHE A 48 -19.61 8.87 -2.33
N SER A 49 -19.05 8.84 -3.55
CA SER A 49 -18.89 7.58 -4.28
C SER A 49 -18.07 6.58 -3.46
N PRO A 50 -18.48 5.31 -3.37
CA PRO A 50 -17.75 4.31 -2.58
C PRO A 50 -16.37 3.99 -3.17
N TYR A 51 -16.21 4.11 -4.47
CA TYR A 51 -15.00 3.82 -5.19
C TYR A 51 -14.84 4.71 -6.42
N MET A 52 -13.65 4.64 -6.98
CA MET A 52 -13.32 5.22 -8.27
C MET A 52 -12.59 4.18 -9.12
N VAL A 53 -12.85 4.19 -10.43
CA VAL A 53 -12.12 3.38 -11.41
C VAL A 53 -11.33 4.29 -12.34
N PHE A 54 -10.06 3.99 -12.55
CA PHE A 54 -9.24 4.67 -13.52
C PHE A 54 -8.35 3.71 -14.31
N GLN A 55 -7.94 4.16 -15.49
CA GLN A 55 -7.12 3.36 -16.38
C GLN A 55 -5.67 3.86 -16.39
N ARG A 56 -4.73 2.91 -16.41
CA ARG A 56 -3.31 3.17 -16.61
C ARG A 56 -2.77 2.16 -17.64
N GLY A 57 -2.48 2.66 -18.84
CA GLY A 57 -2.19 1.77 -19.97
C GLY A 57 -3.36 0.84 -20.23
N ASN A 58 -3.11 -0.46 -20.23
CA ASN A 58 -4.14 -1.50 -20.45
C ASN A 58 -4.79 -2.01 -19.14
N LEU A 59 -4.48 -1.39 -18.01
CA LEU A 59 -4.99 -1.81 -16.70
C LEU A 59 -6.10 -0.89 -16.22
N LYS A 60 -7.16 -1.49 -15.72
CA LYS A 60 -8.21 -0.83 -14.96
C LYS A 60 -7.96 -1.04 -13.46
N ILE A 61 -7.95 0.03 -12.71
CA ILE A 61 -7.69 0.00 -11.26
C ILE A 61 -8.90 0.58 -10.55
N GLY A 62 -9.52 -0.24 -9.70
CA GLY A 62 -10.58 0.17 -8.79
C GLY A 62 -9.98 0.59 -7.44
N VAL A 63 -10.41 1.73 -6.92
CA VAL A 63 -9.95 2.23 -5.61
C VAL A 63 -11.16 2.44 -4.73
N VAL A 64 -11.28 1.66 -3.66
CA VAL A 64 -12.36 1.75 -2.66
C VAL A 64 -11.84 2.54 -1.46
N GLY A 65 -12.62 3.49 -0.96
CA GLY A 65 -12.30 4.25 0.26
C GLY A 65 -13.09 3.76 1.46
N SER A 66 -12.45 3.60 2.63
CA SER A 66 -13.14 3.17 3.85
C SER A 66 -12.48 3.73 5.11
N SER A 67 -13.25 4.02 6.16
CA SER A 67 -12.75 4.70 7.36
C SER A 67 -13.40 4.22 8.65
N ASP A 68 -12.56 3.84 9.63
CA ASP A 68 -12.92 3.49 11.00
C ASP A 68 -12.79 4.70 11.95
N LEU A 69 -11.82 5.58 11.69
CA LEU A 69 -11.48 6.72 12.54
C LEU A 69 -12.38 7.95 12.28
N ILE A 70 -13.69 7.78 12.45
CA ILE A 70 -14.62 8.91 12.39
C ILE A 70 -14.95 9.33 13.82
N PRO A 71 -14.84 10.62 14.19
CA PRO A 71 -15.11 11.06 15.55
C PRO A 71 -16.58 10.84 15.97
N ASP A 72 -16.82 10.26 17.14
CA ASP A 72 -18.16 10.04 17.71
C ASP A 72 -18.95 11.35 17.88
N THR A 73 -18.27 12.49 17.96
CA THR A 73 -18.89 13.81 18.02
C THR A 73 -19.49 14.27 16.70
N THR A 74 -19.26 13.54 15.62
CA THR A 74 -19.76 13.87 14.28
C THR A 74 -21.17 13.31 14.11
N THR A 75 -22.16 13.90 14.76
CA THR A 75 -23.59 13.48 14.70
C THR A 75 -24.24 13.67 13.30
N ALA A 76 -23.55 14.36 12.41
CA ALA A 76 -24.02 14.65 11.06
C ALA A 76 -23.63 13.55 10.03
N ILE A 77 -23.07 12.43 10.46
CA ILE A 77 -22.63 11.33 9.59
C ILE A 77 -23.00 10.01 10.26
N LEU A 78 -23.62 9.10 9.53
CA LEU A 78 -23.75 7.69 9.92
C LEU A 78 -22.55 6.93 9.37
N VAL A 79 -22.03 5.99 10.15
CA VAL A 79 -20.83 5.22 9.82
C VAL A 79 -21.20 3.74 9.82
N ASP A 80 -21.18 3.11 8.65
CA ASP A 80 -21.31 1.66 8.52
C ASP A 80 -19.98 0.98 8.88
N ASP A 81 -20.01 -0.34 9.09
CA ASP A 81 -18.78 -1.12 9.27
C ASP A 81 -17.85 -0.94 8.06
N PHE A 82 -16.63 -0.54 8.33
CA PHE A 82 -15.67 -0.17 7.30
C PHE A 82 -15.11 -1.36 6.52
N VAL A 83 -15.01 -2.54 7.15
CA VAL A 83 -14.55 -3.78 6.51
C VAL A 83 -15.64 -4.36 5.63
N GLU A 84 -16.87 -4.48 6.15
CA GLU A 84 -18.01 -4.99 5.40
C GLU A 84 -18.33 -4.10 4.18
N SER A 85 -18.30 -2.78 4.38
CA SER A 85 -18.51 -1.82 3.31
C SER A 85 -17.43 -1.90 2.23
N CYS A 86 -16.16 -2.02 2.63
CA CYS A 86 -15.06 -2.17 1.69
C CYS A 86 -15.21 -3.46 0.87
N ASN A 87 -15.46 -4.59 1.52
CA ASN A 87 -15.64 -5.88 0.85
C ASN A 87 -16.81 -5.87 -0.15
N ARG A 88 -17.95 -5.29 0.22
CA ARG A 88 -19.10 -5.16 -0.68
C ARG A 88 -18.74 -4.49 -2.00
N TYR A 89 -18.02 -3.36 -1.94
CA TYR A 89 -17.65 -2.62 -3.14
C TYR A 89 -16.44 -3.19 -3.86
N ALA A 90 -15.56 -3.89 -3.16
CA ALA A 90 -14.50 -4.68 -3.79
C ALA A 90 -15.09 -5.84 -4.60
N GLU A 91 -16.08 -6.55 -4.06
CA GLU A 91 -16.83 -7.59 -4.77
C GLU A 91 -17.62 -7.05 -5.97
N GLU A 92 -18.21 -5.84 -5.86
CA GLU A 92 -18.86 -5.18 -6.99
C GLU A 92 -17.88 -4.87 -8.14
N LEU A 93 -16.61 -4.64 -7.83
CA LEU A 93 -15.55 -4.36 -8.80
C LEU A 93 -14.95 -5.65 -9.41
N ASP A 94 -15.21 -6.81 -8.84
CA ASP A 94 -14.71 -8.09 -9.35
C ASP A 94 -15.12 -8.30 -10.82
N GLY A 95 -14.17 -8.76 -11.62
CA GLY A 95 -14.35 -8.94 -13.07
C GLY A 95 -14.51 -7.64 -13.88
N LYS A 96 -14.61 -6.46 -13.24
CA LYS A 96 -14.72 -5.15 -13.90
C LYS A 96 -13.39 -4.40 -13.97
N VAL A 97 -12.48 -4.71 -13.07
CA VAL A 97 -11.15 -4.10 -12.97
C VAL A 97 -10.07 -5.17 -12.87
N ASP A 98 -8.83 -4.80 -13.19
CA ASP A 98 -7.69 -5.71 -13.11
C ASP A 98 -7.03 -5.70 -11.71
N ILE A 99 -7.22 -4.63 -10.93
CA ILE A 99 -6.63 -4.46 -9.60
C ILE A 99 -7.64 -3.73 -8.71
N VAL A 100 -7.84 -4.22 -7.49
CA VAL A 100 -8.62 -3.55 -6.44
C VAL A 100 -7.69 -3.04 -5.35
N VAL A 101 -7.75 -1.74 -5.07
CA VAL A 101 -6.99 -1.07 -4.01
C VAL A 101 -7.95 -0.54 -2.96
N ALA A 102 -7.75 -0.89 -1.70
CA ALA A 102 -8.46 -0.28 -0.58
C ALA A 102 -7.62 0.84 0.05
N LEU A 103 -8.19 2.03 0.16
CA LEU A 103 -7.66 3.13 0.97
C LEU A 103 -8.37 3.11 2.31
N VAL A 104 -7.66 2.75 3.38
CA VAL A 104 -8.24 2.53 4.71
C VAL A 104 -7.68 3.53 5.72
N ASN A 105 -8.56 4.35 6.31
CA ASN A 105 -8.22 5.19 7.45
C ASN A 105 -8.71 4.54 8.74
N ALA A 106 -7.80 3.90 9.50
CA ALA A 106 -8.18 3.11 10.67
C ALA A 106 -7.15 3.19 11.79
N SER A 107 -7.59 2.92 13.02
CA SER A 107 -6.73 2.82 14.18
C SER A 107 -5.71 1.67 14.02
N ARG A 108 -4.64 1.69 14.80
CA ARG A 108 -3.66 0.60 14.79
C ARG A 108 -4.30 -0.76 15.12
N THR A 109 -5.24 -0.77 16.05
CA THR A 109 -5.95 -1.99 16.47
C THR A 109 -6.85 -2.50 15.35
N SER A 110 -7.60 -1.61 14.71
CA SER A 110 -8.51 -1.95 13.61
C SER A 110 -7.78 -2.41 12.35
N GLN A 111 -6.53 -1.98 12.15
CA GLN A 111 -5.69 -2.45 11.06
C GLN A 111 -5.15 -3.88 11.24
N THR A 112 -5.25 -4.45 12.45
CA THR A 112 -4.77 -5.81 12.69
C THR A 112 -5.65 -6.82 11.97
N GLY A 113 -5.02 -7.66 11.15
CA GLY A 113 -5.70 -8.72 10.40
C GLY A 113 -6.57 -8.22 9.24
N LEU A 114 -6.36 -7.00 8.74
CA LEU A 114 -7.09 -6.50 7.57
C LEU A 114 -6.90 -7.37 6.31
N PRO A 115 -5.70 -7.89 5.99
CA PRO A 115 -5.56 -8.76 4.84
C PRO A 115 -6.48 -9.98 4.86
N GLU A 116 -6.66 -10.59 6.02
CA GLU A 116 -7.55 -11.74 6.20
C GLU A 116 -9.03 -11.36 6.16
N LYS A 117 -9.37 -10.12 6.48
CA LYS A 117 -10.74 -9.61 6.51
C LYS A 117 -11.20 -9.00 5.19
N MET A 118 -10.28 -8.71 4.29
CA MET A 118 -10.56 -8.05 2.98
C MET A 118 -10.06 -8.92 1.81
N PRO A 119 -10.57 -10.14 1.62
CA PRO A 119 -10.03 -11.10 0.64
C PRO A 119 -10.22 -10.68 -0.83
N ASN A 120 -11.16 -9.77 -1.12
CA ASN A 120 -11.46 -9.31 -2.48
C ASN A 120 -10.65 -8.06 -2.88
N VAL A 121 -9.59 -7.73 -2.14
CA VAL A 121 -8.72 -6.58 -2.37
C VAL A 121 -7.30 -7.08 -2.66
N ASP A 122 -6.61 -6.50 -3.63
CA ASP A 122 -5.22 -6.84 -3.94
C ASP A 122 -4.24 -6.06 -3.05
N LEU A 123 -4.52 -4.78 -2.83
CA LEU A 123 -3.64 -3.87 -2.10
C LEU A 123 -4.43 -3.07 -1.07
N ILE A 124 -3.94 -3.00 0.16
CA ILE A 124 -4.50 -2.18 1.24
C ILE A 124 -3.49 -1.08 1.57
N ILE A 125 -3.87 0.17 1.37
CA ILE A 125 -3.07 1.33 1.75
C ILE A 125 -3.69 1.93 3.00
N THR A 126 -2.96 1.89 4.11
CA THR A 126 -3.48 2.34 5.40
C THR A 126 -2.95 3.69 5.84
N SER A 127 -3.82 4.42 6.53
CA SER A 127 -3.52 5.66 7.26
C SER A 127 -4.17 5.63 8.66
N GLY A 128 -3.99 6.69 9.45
CA GLY A 128 -4.61 6.81 10.78
C GLY A 128 -3.70 6.40 11.94
N ASN A 129 -2.53 5.84 11.69
CA ASN A 129 -1.54 5.53 12.72
C ASN A 129 -0.11 5.94 12.30
N THR A 130 0.88 5.67 13.16
CA THR A 130 2.29 6.03 12.92
C THR A 130 3.10 4.91 12.25
N SER A 131 2.49 3.76 11.97
CA SER A 131 3.18 2.62 11.34
C SER A 131 3.64 2.99 9.94
N MET A 132 4.79 2.47 9.57
CA MET A 132 5.36 2.65 8.24
C MET A 132 5.89 1.31 7.74
N SER A 133 5.44 0.91 6.57
CA SER A 133 5.95 -0.30 5.91
C SER A 133 7.38 -0.09 5.45
N ARG A 134 8.19 -1.13 5.63
CA ARG A 134 9.60 -1.12 5.24
C ARG A 134 9.83 -2.19 4.19
N SER A 135 10.60 -1.86 3.16
CA SER A 135 10.93 -2.79 2.08
C SER A 135 11.72 -4.04 2.49
N ASN A 136 12.16 -4.15 3.75
CA ASN A 136 12.80 -5.35 4.30
C ASN A 136 11.87 -6.20 5.18
N SER A 137 10.60 -5.82 5.30
CA SER A 137 9.59 -6.61 5.99
C SER A 137 8.72 -7.25 4.91
N PRO A 138 8.90 -8.55 4.62
CA PRO A 138 8.12 -9.23 3.61
C PRO A 138 6.64 -9.23 4.01
N GLN A 139 5.78 -9.16 3.02
CA GLN A 139 4.35 -9.37 3.18
C GLN A 139 4.07 -10.88 3.30
N LYS A 140 2.86 -11.25 3.74
CA LYS A 140 2.40 -12.64 3.66
C LYS A 140 2.29 -13.06 2.18
N GLU A 141 2.59 -14.32 1.90
CA GLU A 141 2.51 -14.86 0.54
C GLU A 141 1.06 -14.92 0.02
N ASP A 142 0.10 -15.21 0.92
CA ASP A 142 -1.30 -15.37 0.58
C ASP A 142 -2.14 -14.23 1.15
N GLY A 143 -2.71 -13.41 0.29
CA GLY A 143 -3.67 -12.39 0.67
C GLY A 143 -3.28 -10.98 0.22
N PRO A 144 -4.12 -10.00 0.48
CA PRO A 144 -3.84 -8.61 0.13
C PRO A 144 -2.58 -8.09 0.80
N PHE A 145 -1.75 -7.36 0.06
CA PHE A 145 -0.59 -6.70 0.64
C PHE A 145 -0.97 -5.39 1.29
N MET A 146 -0.50 -5.18 2.52
CA MET A 146 -0.85 -4.00 3.29
C MET A 146 0.35 -3.07 3.49
N TYR A 147 0.18 -1.81 3.12
CA TYR A 147 1.23 -0.79 3.20
C TYR A 147 0.75 0.46 3.93
N SER A 148 1.68 1.12 4.64
CA SER A 148 1.46 2.40 5.29
C SER A 148 2.69 3.29 5.15
N CYS A 149 2.49 4.58 4.85
CA CYS A 149 3.56 5.57 4.76
C CYS A 149 3.75 6.38 6.06
N GLY A 150 3.10 5.98 7.16
CA GLY A 150 3.13 6.69 8.42
C GLY A 150 2.18 7.88 8.44
N LYS A 151 2.55 8.95 9.17
CA LYS A 151 1.72 10.15 9.31
C LYS A 151 2.48 11.45 9.10
N GLN A 152 1.75 12.57 9.09
CA GLN A 152 2.25 13.95 8.98
C GLN A 152 2.84 14.31 7.62
N GLY A 153 2.59 13.55 6.56
CA GLY A 153 3.07 13.87 5.22
C GLY A 153 4.60 13.93 5.07
N LYS A 154 5.35 13.28 6.00
CA LYS A 154 6.83 13.28 5.98
C LYS A 154 7.41 12.38 4.90
N TYR A 155 6.65 11.41 4.45
CA TYR A 155 7.10 10.38 3.52
C TYR A 155 6.10 10.20 2.40
N LEU A 156 6.61 9.92 1.23
CA LEU A 156 5.87 9.42 0.08
C LEU A 156 6.25 7.96 -0.12
N MET A 157 5.26 7.09 -0.22
CA MET A 157 5.46 5.70 -0.61
C MET A 157 5.20 5.54 -2.10
N SER A 158 6.10 4.87 -2.79
CA SER A 158 5.92 4.43 -4.17
C SER A 158 5.84 2.92 -4.19
N LEU A 159 4.76 2.39 -4.73
CA LEU A 159 4.60 0.97 -5.05
C LEU A 159 4.72 0.80 -6.56
N SER A 160 5.64 -0.07 -6.98
CA SER A 160 5.82 -0.42 -8.39
C SER A 160 5.24 -1.80 -8.62
N LEU A 161 4.23 -1.88 -9.48
CA LEU A 161 3.58 -3.14 -9.85
C LEU A 161 4.08 -3.58 -11.23
N GLY A 162 4.67 -4.78 -11.30
CA GLY A 162 5.04 -5.42 -12.55
C GLY A 162 4.03 -6.52 -12.87
N ILE A 163 3.19 -6.32 -13.89
CA ILE A 163 2.18 -7.30 -14.28
C ILE A 163 2.67 -8.01 -15.55
N LYS A 164 2.94 -9.30 -15.41
CA LYS A 164 3.30 -10.17 -16.54
C LYS A 164 2.06 -10.87 -17.09
N GLU A 165 1.22 -11.39 -16.20
CA GLU A 165 -0.02 -12.10 -16.50
C GLU A 165 -1.11 -11.60 -15.57
N LYS A 166 -2.36 -11.43 -16.08
CA LYS A 166 -3.44 -10.77 -15.32
C LYS A 166 -4.05 -11.63 -14.21
N GLU A 167 -3.97 -12.96 -14.34
CA GLU A 167 -4.64 -13.92 -13.44
C GLU A 167 -3.68 -14.54 -12.40
N VAL A 168 -2.43 -14.07 -12.35
CA VAL A 168 -1.45 -14.59 -11.40
C VAL A 168 -1.45 -13.70 -10.13
N PRO A 169 -1.50 -14.31 -8.93
CA PRO A 169 -1.42 -13.56 -7.68
C PRO A 169 -0.16 -12.70 -7.60
N PHE A 170 -0.29 -11.52 -6.97
CA PHE A 170 0.85 -10.66 -6.73
C PHE A 170 1.84 -11.29 -5.74
N ILE A 171 3.13 -11.00 -5.93
CA ILE A 171 4.20 -11.39 -5.03
C ILE A 171 4.97 -10.14 -4.64
N ASP A 172 5.22 -9.94 -3.35
CA ASP A 172 6.09 -8.85 -2.87
C ASP A 172 7.57 -9.27 -2.94
N ILE A 173 8.27 -8.77 -3.94
CA ILE A 173 9.70 -8.99 -4.14
C ILE A 173 10.60 -7.94 -3.47
N SER A 174 10.02 -6.95 -2.76
CA SER A 174 10.76 -5.80 -2.21
C SER A 174 11.87 -6.19 -1.25
N ALA A 175 11.64 -7.18 -0.40
CA ALA A 175 12.64 -7.67 0.56
C ALA A 175 13.79 -8.40 -0.14
N GLN A 176 13.48 -9.21 -1.17
CA GLN A 176 14.45 -9.95 -1.97
C GLN A 176 15.32 -9.00 -2.77
N GLU A 177 14.71 -8.05 -3.50
CA GLU A 177 15.46 -7.01 -4.22
C GLU A 177 16.40 -6.22 -3.32
N LYS A 178 15.96 -5.88 -2.11
CA LYS A 178 16.79 -5.16 -1.14
C LYS A 178 17.97 -6.03 -0.66
N LYS A 179 17.73 -7.33 -0.44
CA LYS A 179 18.78 -8.28 -0.09
C LYS A 179 19.82 -8.37 -1.20
N VAL A 180 19.38 -8.58 -2.45
CA VAL A 180 20.25 -8.62 -3.64
C VAL A 180 21.08 -7.34 -3.76
N LYS A 181 20.44 -6.16 -3.71
CA LYS A 181 21.14 -4.86 -3.76
C LYS A 181 22.14 -4.68 -2.63
N SER A 182 21.84 -5.19 -1.43
CA SER A 182 22.75 -5.15 -0.29
C SER A 182 23.98 -6.03 -0.50
N ILE A 183 23.81 -7.25 -1.00
CA ILE A 183 24.88 -8.17 -1.32
C ILE A 183 25.76 -7.60 -2.43
N GLN A 184 25.16 -7.06 -3.50
CA GLN A 184 25.89 -6.44 -4.59
C GLN A 184 26.80 -5.32 -4.08
N LYS A 185 26.28 -4.40 -3.24
CA LYS A 185 27.07 -3.32 -2.65
C LYS A 185 28.24 -3.84 -1.79
N ARG A 186 28.10 -5.01 -1.17
CA ARG A 186 29.19 -5.63 -0.41
C ARG A 186 30.25 -6.20 -1.33
N PHE A 187 29.85 -6.87 -2.41
CA PHE A 187 30.79 -7.31 -3.45
C PHE A 187 31.56 -6.15 -4.05
N ASP A 188 30.87 -5.06 -4.40
CA ASP A 188 31.51 -3.85 -4.97
C ASP A 188 32.56 -3.26 -4.00
N ARG A 189 32.27 -3.28 -2.68
CA ARG A 189 33.26 -2.85 -1.66
C ARG A 189 34.47 -3.77 -1.57
N LEU A 190 34.25 -5.09 -1.61
CA LEU A 190 35.34 -6.07 -1.57
C LEU A 190 36.21 -5.98 -2.84
N GLN A 191 35.57 -5.76 -4.00
CA GLN A 191 36.25 -5.65 -5.29
C GLN A 191 37.13 -4.39 -5.42
N LYS A 192 36.83 -3.32 -4.65
CA LYS A 192 37.61 -2.07 -4.67
C LYS A 192 39.07 -2.24 -4.29
N LYS A 193 39.46 -3.30 -3.59
CA LYS A 193 40.83 -3.58 -3.19
C LYS A 193 41.73 -3.89 -4.40
N ASP A 194 41.21 -4.60 -5.38
CA ASP A 194 41.84 -4.88 -6.66
C ASP A 194 40.73 -5.20 -7.72
N PRO A 195 40.39 -4.21 -8.57
CA PRO A 195 39.31 -4.39 -9.54
C PRO A 195 39.55 -5.44 -10.61
N GLU A 196 40.81 -5.81 -10.86
CA GLU A 196 41.17 -6.73 -11.94
C GLU A 196 41.29 -8.18 -11.49
N LYS A 197 41.42 -8.44 -10.17
CA LYS A 197 41.51 -9.78 -9.64
C LYS A 197 40.17 -10.33 -9.18
N SER A 198 40.02 -11.66 -9.20
CA SER A 198 38.86 -12.31 -8.59
C SER A 198 38.84 -12.10 -7.07
N LEU A 199 37.65 -12.06 -6.47
CA LEU A 199 37.50 -11.93 -5.03
C LEU A 199 38.24 -13.03 -4.27
N GLU A 200 38.26 -14.24 -4.80
CA GLU A 200 38.98 -15.38 -4.23
C GLU A 200 40.51 -15.12 -4.20
N SER A 201 41.03 -14.53 -5.27
CA SER A 201 42.46 -14.19 -5.34
C SER A 201 42.82 -13.03 -4.42
N ILE A 202 41.95 -12.02 -4.32
CA ILE A 202 42.16 -10.85 -3.45
C ILE A 202 42.20 -11.23 -1.96
N TYR A 203 41.39 -12.22 -1.59
CA TYR A 203 41.20 -12.64 -0.19
C TYR A 203 41.70 -14.06 0.09
N ALA A 204 42.62 -14.60 -0.71
CA ALA A 204 43.14 -15.97 -0.60
C ALA A 204 43.60 -16.34 0.82
N ASP A 205 44.23 -15.38 1.54
CA ASP A 205 44.74 -15.58 2.90
C ASP A 205 43.72 -15.22 4.01
N GLN A 206 42.46 -14.91 3.62
CA GLN A 206 41.40 -14.48 4.55
C GLN A 206 40.19 -15.41 4.49
N GLU A 207 40.28 -16.54 5.13
CA GLU A 207 39.26 -17.61 5.13
C GLU A 207 37.85 -17.09 5.52
N ASN A 208 37.79 -16.21 6.52
CA ASN A 208 36.52 -15.63 6.97
C ASN A 208 35.82 -14.82 5.84
N VAL A 209 36.60 -14.10 5.02
CA VAL A 209 36.07 -13.32 3.89
C VAL A 209 35.66 -14.27 2.77
N LEU A 210 36.42 -15.31 2.50
CA LEU A 210 36.06 -16.33 1.49
C LEU A 210 34.77 -17.05 1.84
N ASN A 211 34.57 -17.42 3.10
CA ASN A 211 33.33 -18.03 3.56
C ASN A 211 32.14 -17.08 3.44
N LEU A 212 32.34 -15.79 3.71
CA LEU A 212 31.32 -14.77 3.51
C LEU A 212 30.95 -14.58 2.02
N ILE A 213 31.93 -14.60 1.12
CA ILE A 213 31.74 -14.53 -0.33
C ILE A 213 30.90 -15.73 -0.80
N LYS A 214 31.25 -16.95 -0.36
CA LYS A 214 30.47 -18.16 -0.69
C LYS A 214 29.01 -18.04 -0.26
N LYS A 215 28.78 -17.65 0.99
CA LYS A 215 27.44 -17.44 1.55
C LYS A 215 26.64 -16.43 0.71
N TYR A 216 27.24 -15.29 0.34
CA TYR A 216 26.54 -14.28 -0.46
C TYR A 216 26.20 -14.76 -1.87
N ARG A 217 27.06 -15.61 -2.49
CA ARG A 217 26.73 -16.21 -3.79
C ARG A 217 25.59 -17.23 -3.70
N GLU A 218 25.56 -18.02 -2.62
CA GLU A 218 24.42 -18.92 -2.36
C GLU A 218 23.13 -18.13 -2.18
N ASP A 219 23.16 -17.07 -1.36
CA ASP A 219 22.02 -16.17 -1.15
C ASP A 219 21.49 -15.54 -2.45
N LEU A 220 22.36 -15.21 -3.42
CA LEU A 220 21.98 -14.70 -4.73
C LEU A 220 21.40 -15.76 -5.69
N ARG A 221 21.71 -17.04 -5.50
CA ARG A 221 21.16 -18.13 -6.32
C ARG A 221 19.75 -18.53 -5.88
N ILE A 222 19.41 -18.29 -4.62
CA ILE A 222 18.11 -18.63 -4.03
C ILE A 222 17.12 -17.44 -4.18
N SER A 223 17.61 -16.25 -4.45
CA SER A 223 16.82 -15.02 -4.64
C SER A 223 16.49 -14.83 -6.11
#